data_2e0c5fc238c8a548385eaa67cceed3ff
#
_entry.id   2e0c5fc238c8a548385eaa67cceed3ff
#
_cell.length_a   1.000
_cell.length_b   1.000
_cell.length_c   1.000
_cell.angle_alpha   90.00
_cell.angle_beta   90.00
_cell.angle_gamma   90.00
#
_symmetry.space_group_name_H-M   'P 1'
#
loop_
_entity.id
_entity.type
_entity.pdbx_description
1 polymer ?
#
loop_
_entity_poly.entity_id
_entity_poly.type
_entity_poly.pdbx_seq_one_letter_code
_entity_poly.pdbx_strand_id
1 'polypeptide(L)'
;MIDMESNTTLVQCYPAHEAVPEGQGPFPPVIVVHDRFGLTPHVRGVANRLAAEGFYTLAPALYAAPSSVADAAPEYLRPSLPVHFDYGQEEEAEAHASTLSDERAEEILGQAMGYLAVRSAARSGPCGILGFSMGARLAFLAACRRPSEVRAGVCFYGKGIGSTSASQRGRPRPIDLAADLCASLLLFYGQLDTTISRQERDEVEQRLSALGKDFRMEVFHDAGEDFFCEERDEHRIHASRVAWEESLALFRRCL
;
A
#
# COMPACT_ATOMS: atom_id res chain seq x y z
N MET A 1 12.87 18.39 -13.62
CA MET A 1 12.48 17.03 -14.07
C MET A 1 13.36 16.09 -13.26
N ILE A 2 12.83 15.55 -12.14
CA ILE A 2 13.57 14.59 -11.30
C ILE A 2 13.55 13.27 -12.07
N ASP A 3 14.71 12.73 -12.34
CA ASP A 3 14.89 11.46 -13.05
C ASP A 3 14.27 10.33 -12.20
N MET A 4 13.08 9.89 -12.59
CA MET A 4 12.28 8.90 -11.85
C MET A 4 12.82 7.47 -11.96
N GLU A 5 13.83 7.23 -12.82
CA GLU A 5 14.43 5.90 -12.98
C GLU A 5 15.60 5.63 -12.02
N SER A 6 16.17 6.67 -11.41
CA SER A 6 17.40 6.54 -10.59
C SER A 6 17.22 5.96 -9.19
N ASN A 7 15.99 5.82 -8.70
CA ASN A 7 15.70 5.39 -7.32
C ASN A 7 15.20 3.94 -7.20
N THR A 8 15.51 3.08 -8.20
CA THR A 8 15.16 1.66 -8.09
C THR A 8 16.21 0.91 -7.28
N THR A 9 15.80 0.28 -6.20
CA THR A 9 16.63 -0.59 -5.37
C THR A 9 16.11 -2.02 -5.44
N LEU A 10 16.98 -2.99 -5.12
CA LEU A 10 16.59 -4.39 -4.93
C LEU A 10 16.43 -4.67 -3.44
N VAL A 11 15.23 -5.02 -3.04
CA VAL A 11 14.92 -5.51 -1.71
C VAL A 11 15.06 -7.03 -1.72
N GLN A 12 16.22 -7.51 -1.30
CA GLN A 12 16.63 -8.91 -1.46
C GLN A 12 16.58 -9.36 -2.92
N CYS A 13 15.40 -9.79 -3.40
CA CYS A 13 15.20 -10.29 -4.75
C CYS A 13 14.17 -9.51 -5.56
N TYR A 14 13.53 -8.46 -4.99
CA TYR A 14 12.44 -7.74 -5.67
C TYR A 14 12.80 -6.29 -5.91
N PRO A 15 12.47 -5.73 -7.09
CA PRO A 15 12.61 -4.30 -7.31
C PRO A 15 11.64 -3.51 -6.43
N ALA A 16 12.11 -2.38 -5.96
CA ALA A 16 11.31 -1.43 -5.20
C ALA A 16 11.73 0.00 -5.57
N HIS A 17 10.80 0.93 -5.44
CA HIS A 17 11.13 2.35 -5.45
C HIS A 17 11.48 2.78 -4.04
N GLU A 18 12.67 3.31 -3.87
CA GLU A 18 13.20 3.77 -2.58
C GLU A 18 13.33 5.29 -2.61
N ALA A 19 12.80 5.97 -1.59
CA ALA A 19 12.97 7.40 -1.44
C ALA A 19 13.40 7.73 0.00
N VAL A 20 14.55 8.36 0.12
CA VAL A 20 15.18 8.73 1.39
C VAL A 20 15.09 10.24 1.57
N PRO A 21 14.67 10.75 2.74
CA PRO A 21 14.66 12.18 3.02
C PRO A 21 16.05 12.80 2.90
N GLU A 22 16.09 14.07 2.57
CA GLU A 22 17.32 14.85 2.67
C GLU A 22 17.71 15.08 4.14
N GLY A 23 19.02 15.17 4.42
CA GLY A 23 19.55 15.46 5.75
C GLY A 23 20.08 14.24 6.50
N GLN A 24 20.20 14.37 7.82
CA GLN A 24 20.73 13.32 8.69
C GLN A 24 19.58 12.56 9.35
N GLY A 25 19.47 11.25 9.03
CA GLY A 25 18.55 10.33 9.70
C GLY A 25 18.96 9.99 11.13
N PRO A 26 18.37 8.96 11.74
CA PRO A 26 17.47 7.99 11.11
C PRO A 26 16.03 8.52 10.97
N PHE A 27 15.41 8.20 9.83
CA PHE A 27 14.05 8.62 9.48
C PHE A 27 13.02 7.52 9.76
N PRO A 28 11.77 7.88 10.16
CA PRO A 28 10.71 6.90 10.35
C PRO A 28 10.39 6.19 9.03
N PRO A 29 10.35 4.82 9.03
CA PRO A 29 10.14 4.06 7.81
C PRO A 29 8.64 3.94 7.47
N VAL A 30 8.32 4.05 6.17
CA VAL A 30 6.96 3.85 5.64
C VAL A 30 7.02 2.99 4.37
N ILE A 31 6.16 1.97 4.29
CA ILE A 31 5.97 1.16 3.08
C ILE A 31 4.75 1.68 2.33
N VAL A 32 4.89 1.87 1.01
CA VAL A 32 3.79 2.24 0.12
C VAL A 32 3.42 1.04 -0.75
N VAL A 33 2.16 0.60 -0.67
CA VAL A 33 1.66 -0.58 -1.35
C VAL A 33 0.76 -0.16 -2.50
N HIS A 34 1.16 -0.53 -3.72
CA HIS A 34 0.48 -0.15 -4.94
C HIS A 34 -0.87 -0.86 -5.14
N ASP A 35 -1.71 -0.31 -6.00
CA ASP A 35 -2.97 -0.87 -6.46
C ASP A 35 -2.79 -1.95 -7.55
N ARG A 36 -3.88 -2.30 -8.27
CA ARG A 36 -3.85 -3.26 -9.38
C ARG A 36 -2.96 -2.86 -10.55
N PHE A 37 -2.67 -1.55 -10.71
CA PHE A 37 -1.82 -1.07 -11.80
C PHE A 37 -0.31 -1.23 -11.52
N GLY A 38 0.08 -1.62 -10.31
CA GLY A 38 1.48 -1.83 -9.98
C GLY A 38 2.22 -0.58 -9.52
N LEU A 39 3.54 -0.57 -9.67
CA LEU A 39 4.40 0.52 -9.22
C LEU A 39 4.37 1.69 -10.23
N THR A 40 3.21 2.32 -10.37
CA THR A 40 2.96 3.44 -11.30
C THR A 40 3.75 4.70 -10.92
N PRO A 41 3.83 5.70 -11.82
CA PRO A 41 4.37 7.02 -11.46
C PRO A 41 3.66 7.66 -10.27
N HIS A 42 2.33 7.50 -10.14
CA HIS A 42 1.56 7.94 -8.98
C HIS A 42 2.10 7.35 -7.66
N VAL A 43 2.25 6.03 -7.58
CA VAL A 43 2.74 5.35 -6.37
C VAL A 43 4.16 5.80 -6.01
N ARG A 44 5.05 5.91 -7.01
CA ARG A 44 6.40 6.44 -6.83
C ARG A 44 6.38 7.90 -6.38
N GLY A 45 5.47 8.71 -6.94
CA GLY A 45 5.24 10.10 -6.55
C GLY A 45 4.80 10.22 -5.09
N VAL A 46 3.91 9.36 -4.62
CA VAL A 46 3.50 9.31 -3.20
C VAL A 46 4.69 8.96 -2.30
N ALA A 47 5.51 7.98 -2.66
CA ALA A 47 6.71 7.64 -1.92
C ALA A 47 7.69 8.82 -1.83
N ASN A 48 7.93 9.52 -2.94
CA ASN A 48 8.77 10.72 -2.97
C ASN A 48 8.20 11.87 -2.12
N ARG A 49 6.88 12.08 -2.15
CA ARG A 49 6.21 13.08 -1.32
C ARG A 49 6.36 12.77 0.17
N LEU A 50 6.21 11.51 0.58
CA LEU A 50 6.45 11.07 1.96
C LEU A 50 7.92 11.30 2.36
N ALA A 51 8.87 11.05 1.46
CA ALA A 51 10.28 11.33 1.73
C ALA A 51 10.54 12.82 1.92
N ALA A 52 9.91 13.68 1.11
CA ALA A 52 9.98 15.14 1.32
C ALA A 52 9.39 15.59 2.67
N GLU A 53 8.47 14.81 3.24
CA GLU A 53 7.88 15.03 4.57
C GLU A 53 8.67 14.38 5.72
N GLY A 54 9.84 13.79 5.42
CA GLY A 54 10.78 13.25 6.41
C GLY A 54 10.60 11.75 6.73
N PHE A 55 9.92 10.98 5.87
CA PHE A 55 9.77 9.53 6.04
C PHE A 55 10.66 8.77 5.07
N TYR A 56 11.41 7.78 5.56
CA TYR A 56 12.14 6.86 4.69
C TYR A 56 11.14 5.89 4.03
N THR A 57 10.91 6.02 2.74
CA THR A 57 9.87 5.27 2.05
C THR A 57 10.41 4.19 1.14
N LEU A 58 9.65 3.10 1.08
CA LEU A 58 9.90 1.98 0.18
C LEU A 58 8.57 1.51 -0.45
N ALA A 59 8.51 1.47 -1.77
CA ALA A 59 7.37 0.95 -2.51
C ALA A 59 7.79 -0.30 -3.30
N PRO A 60 7.53 -1.53 -2.79
CA PRO A 60 7.91 -2.76 -3.47
C PRO A 60 7.01 -3.05 -4.67
N ALA A 61 7.60 -3.59 -5.74
CA ALA A 61 6.87 -4.05 -6.92
C ALA A 61 6.33 -5.47 -6.66
N LEU A 62 5.06 -5.59 -6.26
CA LEU A 62 4.45 -6.87 -5.88
C LEU A 62 4.33 -7.86 -7.05
N TYR A 63 4.36 -7.36 -8.29
CA TYR A 63 4.25 -8.19 -9.51
C TYR A 63 5.60 -8.71 -10.01
N ALA A 64 6.70 -8.17 -9.52
CA ALA A 64 8.01 -8.57 -10.01
C ALA A 64 8.36 -10.01 -9.62
N ALA A 65 9.03 -10.70 -10.52
CA ALA A 65 9.66 -11.97 -10.21
C ALA A 65 10.91 -11.76 -9.33
N PRO A 66 11.28 -12.73 -8.47
CA PRO A 66 12.54 -12.67 -7.74
C PRO A 66 13.73 -12.62 -8.70
N SER A 67 14.70 -11.75 -8.43
CA SER A 67 15.91 -11.60 -9.29
C SER A 67 16.68 -12.91 -9.48
N SER A 68 16.71 -13.80 -8.48
CA SER A 68 17.36 -15.10 -8.56
C SER A 68 16.74 -16.01 -9.64
N VAL A 69 15.46 -15.85 -9.96
CA VAL A 69 14.77 -16.55 -11.05
C VAL A 69 15.03 -15.84 -12.38
N ALA A 70 15.08 -14.51 -12.36
CA ALA A 70 15.35 -13.70 -13.55
C ALA A 70 16.79 -13.86 -14.03
N ASP A 71 17.77 -13.92 -13.12
CA ASP A 71 19.20 -14.03 -13.45
C ASP A 71 19.59 -15.43 -13.95
N ALA A 72 18.84 -16.47 -13.56
CA ALA A 72 19.08 -17.85 -13.99
C ALA A 72 18.50 -18.17 -15.39
N ALA A 73 17.55 -17.35 -15.88
CA ALA A 73 16.96 -17.53 -17.20
C ALA A 73 17.75 -16.72 -18.26
N PRO A 74 17.99 -17.29 -19.48
CA PRO A 74 18.48 -16.53 -20.60
C PRO A 74 17.64 -15.28 -20.84
N GLU A 75 18.28 -14.17 -21.25
CA GLU A 75 17.65 -12.86 -21.40
C GLU A 75 16.33 -12.88 -22.24
N TYR A 76 16.30 -13.72 -23.27
CA TYR A 76 15.11 -13.92 -24.14
C TYR A 76 13.98 -14.76 -23.50
N LEU A 77 14.24 -15.42 -22.36
CA LEU A 77 13.26 -16.18 -21.58
C LEU A 77 12.84 -15.48 -20.28
N ARG A 78 13.46 -14.34 -19.97
CA ARG A 78 13.05 -13.52 -18.83
C ARG A 78 11.68 -12.92 -19.17
N PRO A 79 10.57 -13.40 -18.60
CA PRO A 79 9.34 -12.63 -18.71
C PRO A 79 9.62 -11.31 -18.02
N SER A 80 9.68 -10.23 -18.79
CA SER A 80 9.59 -8.89 -18.24
C SER A 80 8.19 -8.75 -17.68
N LEU A 81 7.98 -9.23 -16.45
CA LEU A 81 6.74 -8.95 -15.74
C LEU A 81 6.66 -7.43 -15.60
N PRO A 82 5.58 -6.80 -16.04
CA PRO A 82 5.47 -5.36 -15.97
C PRO A 82 5.57 -4.94 -14.51
N VAL A 83 6.37 -3.93 -14.24
CA VAL A 83 6.44 -3.31 -12.91
C VAL A 83 5.17 -2.51 -12.64
N HIS A 84 4.51 -2.06 -13.72
CA HIS A 84 3.22 -1.38 -13.71
C HIS A 84 2.51 -1.53 -15.05
N PHE A 85 1.21 -1.25 -15.04
CA PHE A 85 0.32 -1.11 -16.21
C PHE A 85 -0.09 0.35 -16.36
N ASP A 86 -0.33 0.78 -17.59
CA ASP A 86 -0.97 2.07 -17.85
C ASP A 86 -2.45 2.02 -17.46
N TYR A 87 -3.05 3.15 -17.07
CA TYR A 87 -4.45 3.19 -16.65
C TYR A 87 -5.46 2.77 -17.72
N GLY A 88 -5.08 2.78 -18.99
CA GLY A 88 -5.88 2.22 -20.09
C GLY A 88 -5.87 0.68 -20.17
N GLN A 89 -5.03 0.00 -19.40
CA GLN A 89 -4.86 -1.47 -19.39
C GLN A 89 -5.59 -2.12 -18.20
N GLU A 90 -6.83 -1.73 -17.94
CA GLU A 90 -7.57 -2.19 -16.75
C GLU A 90 -7.78 -3.70 -16.72
N GLU A 91 -8.11 -4.32 -17.86
CA GLU A 91 -8.34 -5.77 -17.94
C GLU A 91 -7.07 -6.57 -17.66
N GLU A 92 -5.94 -6.17 -18.23
CA GLU A 92 -4.65 -6.79 -18.00
C GLU A 92 -4.18 -6.61 -16.55
N ALA A 93 -4.35 -5.40 -16.01
CA ALA A 93 -4.01 -5.09 -14.62
C ALA A 93 -4.83 -5.94 -13.64
N GLU A 94 -6.16 -6.05 -13.85
CA GLU A 94 -7.05 -6.86 -13.01
C GLU A 94 -6.73 -8.36 -13.14
N ALA A 95 -6.50 -8.85 -14.37
CA ALA A 95 -6.10 -10.23 -14.60
C ALA A 95 -4.82 -10.57 -13.86
N HIS A 96 -3.84 -9.66 -13.91
CA HIS A 96 -2.55 -9.83 -13.22
C HIS A 96 -2.70 -9.76 -11.69
N ALA A 97 -3.45 -8.79 -11.19
CA ALA A 97 -3.75 -8.65 -9.77
C ALA A 97 -4.44 -9.89 -9.18
N SER A 98 -5.30 -10.56 -9.98
CA SER A 98 -5.98 -11.78 -9.57
C SER A 98 -5.03 -12.97 -9.34
N THR A 99 -3.84 -12.96 -9.96
CA THR A 99 -2.80 -13.99 -9.78
C THR A 99 -1.95 -13.79 -8.54
N LEU A 100 -1.91 -12.57 -7.99
CA LEU A 100 -1.16 -12.27 -6.77
C LEU A 100 -1.86 -12.88 -5.55
N SER A 101 -1.25 -13.88 -4.92
CA SER A 101 -1.76 -14.42 -3.67
C SER A 101 -1.42 -13.53 -2.47
N ASP A 102 -2.22 -13.65 -1.39
CA ASP A 102 -1.95 -12.93 -0.15
C ASP A 102 -0.60 -13.33 0.46
N GLU A 103 -0.26 -14.62 0.40
CA GLU A 103 1.01 -15.17 0.91
C GLU A 103 2.21 -14.56 0.16
N ARG A 104 2.07 -14.43 -1.17
CA ARG A 104 3.12 -13.83 -1.98
C ARG A 104 3.30 -12.35 -1.67
N ALA A 105 2.20 -11.61 -1.58
CA ALA A 105 2.24 -10.20 -1.20
C ALA A 105 2.87 -10.00 0.19
N GLU A 106 2.50 -10.84 1.16
CA GLU A 106 3.06 -10.78 2.50
C GLU A 106 4.53 -11.14 2.58
N GLU A 107 4.98 -12.11 1.78
CA GLU A 107 6.41 -12.43 1.65
C GLU A 107 7.19 -11.19 1.22
N ILE A 108 6.74 -10.50 0.14
CA ILE A 108 7.40 -9.30 -0.39
C ILE A 108 7.35 -8.16 0.64
N LEU A 109 6.20 -7.92 1.28
CA LEU A 109 6.07 -6.89 2.30
C LEU A 109 6.95 -7.18 3.53
N GLY A 110 7.04 -8.43 3.96
CA GLY A 110 7.95 -8.84 5.05
C GLY A 110 9.41 -8.62 4.68
N GLN A 111 9.82 -8.91 3.46
CA GLN A 111 11.17 -8.61 2.98
C GLN A 111 11.44 -7.10 2.93
N ALA A 112 10.44 -6.30 2.52
CA ALA A 112 10.54 -4.83 2.52
C ALA A 112 10.71 -4.27 3.94
N MET A 113 9.97 -4.79 4.92
CA MET A 113 10.13 -4.43 6.33
C MET A 113 11.52 -4.82 6.86
N GLY A 114 11.96 -6.05 6.57
CA GLY A 114 13.30 -6.53 6.93
C GLY A 114 14.42 -5.70 6.29
N TYR A 115 14.25 -5.25 5.05
CA TYR A 115 15.17 -4.36 4.37
C TYR A 115 15.31 -3.02 5.11
N LEU A 116 14.18 -2.38 5.44
CA LEU A 116 14.18 -1.11 6.18
C LEU A 116 14.78 -1.25 7.58
N ALA A 117 14.52 -2.37 8.27
CA ALA A 117 15.02 -2.60 9.63
C ALA A 117 16.54 -2.64 9.75
N VAL A 118 17.26 -2.94 8.66
CA VAL A 118 18.74 -3.00 8.65
C VAL A 118 19.39 -1.75 8.05
N ARG A 119 18.61 -0.78 7.59
CA ARG A 119 19.12 0.47 7.01
C ARG A 119 19.49 1.47 8.10
N SER A 120 20.72 1.98 8.07
CA SER A 120 21.18 3.00 9.02
C SER A 120 20.43 4.34 8.91
N ALA A 121 19.91 4.63 7.73
CA ALA A 121 19.10 5.83 7.48
C ALA A 121 17.64 5.66 7.95
N ALA A 122 17.17 4.43 8.20
CA ALA A 122 15.85 4.17 8.75
C ALA A 122 15.89 4.08 10.28
N ARG A 123 14.87 4.65 10.93
CA ARG A 123 14.71 4.51 12.38
C ARG A 123 14.40 3.06 12.72
N SER A 124 15.08 2.52 13.72
CA SER A 124 14.81 1.17 14.23
C SER A 124 13.42 1.09 14.86
N GLY A 125 12.73 -0.01 14.63
CA GLY A 125 11.40 -0.26 15.18
C GLY A 125 10.34 -0.53 14.11
N PRO A 126 9.06 -0.51 14.49
CA PRO A 126 7.98 -0.76 13.55
C PRO A 126 7.84 0.38 12.54
N CYS A 127 7.33 0.02 11.34
CA CYS A 127 7.09 0.96 10.25
C CYS A 127 5.64 1.42 10.16
N GLY A 128 5.41 2.45 9.35
CA GLY A 128 4.11 2.78 8.76
C GLY A 128 3.86 1.97 7.48
N ILE A 129 2.61 1.79 7.12
CA ILE A 129 2.22 1.21 5.85
C ILE A 129 1.05 2.00 5.24
N LEU A 130 1.14 2.31 3.95
CA LEU A 130 0.09 3.01 3.21
C LEU A 130 -0.22 2.22 1.95
N GLY A 131 -1.49 2.04 1.62
CA GLY A 131 -1.86 1.32 0.42
C GLY A 131 -3.09 1.88 -0.27
N PHE A 132 -3.20 1.54 -1.58
CA PHE A 132 -4.29 1.97 -2.46
C PHE A 132 -5.06 0.75 -2.98
N SER A 133 -6.41 0.78 -2.93
CA SER A 133 -7.30 -0.27 -3.46
C SER A 133 -6.87 -1.68 -3.00
N MET A 134 -6.42 -2.56 -3.89
CA MET A 134 -5.82 -3.86 -3.55
C MET A 134 -4.67 -3.71 -2.53
N GLY A 135 -3.80 -2.72 -2.72
CA GLY A 135 -2.69 -2.44 -1.81
C GLY A 135 -3.15 -2.01 -0.41
N ALA A 136 -4.28 -1.32 -0.30
CA ALA A 136 -4.87 -0.97 0.99
C ALA A 136 -5.38 -2.21 1.74
N ARG A 137 -5.99 -3.15 1.02
CA ARG A 137 -6.35 -4.46 1.58
C ARG A 137 -5.13 -5.22 2.08
N LEU A 138 -4.06 -5.24 1.30
CA LEU A 138 -2.80 -5.90 1.67
C LEU A 138 -2.11 -5.19 2.84
N ALA A 139 -2.15 -3.86 2.90
CA ALA A 139 -1.64 -3.07 4.02
C ALA A 139 -2.40 -3.38 5.33
N PHE A 140 -3.72 -3.47 5.27
CA PHE A 140 -4.55 -3.89 6.40
C PHE A 140 -4.21 -5.32 6.85
N LEU A 141 -4.09 -6.25 5.90
CA LEU A 141 -3.73 -7.65 6.16
C LEU A 141 -2.35 -7.75 6.83
N ALA A 142 -1.35 -7.04 6.30
CA ALA A 142 -0.02 -6.98 6.88
C ALA A 142 -0.02 -6.40 8.31
N ALA A 143 -0.82 -5.35 8.57
CA ALA A 143 -0.96 -4.78 9.90
C ALA A 143 -1.57 -5.78 10.91
N CYS A 144 -2.48 -6.66 10.46
CA CYS A 144 -3.04 -7.72 11.31
C CYS A 144 -2.03 -8.86 11.56
N ARG A 145 -1.31 -9.30 10.52
CA ARG A 145 -0.42 -10.47 10.61
C ARG A 145 0.97 -10.15 11.16
N ARG A 146 1.35 -8.86 11.15
CA ARG A 146 2.66 -8.36 11.61
C ARG A 146 2.52 -7.24 12.65
N PRO A 147 1.80 -7.49 13.77
CA PRO A 147 1.45 -6.44 14.73
C PRO A 147 2.65 -5.82 15.45
N SER A 148 3.79 -6.51 15.47
CA SER A 148 5.06 -5.99 16.02
C SER A 148 5.86 -5.16 15.02
N GLU A 149 5.60 -5.33 13.72
CA GLU A 149 6.35 -4.68 12.64
C GLU A 149 5.61 -3.46 12.07
N VAL A 150 4.26 -3.39 12.19
CA VAL A 150 3.44 -2.29 11.70
C VAL A 150 2.84 -1.51 12.86
N ARG A 151 3.12 -0.21 12.94
CA ARG A 151 2.61 0.68 13.99
C ARG A 151 1.46 1.58 13.53
N ALA A 152 1.43 1.95 12.27
CA ALA A 152 0.41 2.80 11.67
C ALA A 152 0.07 2.33 10.27
N GLY A 153 -1.22 2.30 9.93
CA GLY A 153 -1.71 1.91 8.62
C GLY A 153 -2.65 2.94 8.01
N VAL A 154 -2.48 3.22 6.73
CA VAL A 154 -3.35 4.10 5.95
C VAL A 154 -3.89 3.32 4.76
N CYS A 155 -5.21 3.23 4.66
CA CYS A 155 -5.91 2.46 3.65
C CYS A 155 -6.79 3.38 2.80
N PHE A 156 -6.38 3.63 1.56
CA PHE A 156 -7.17 4.39 0.58
C PHE A 156 -8.05 3.44 -0.21
N TYR A 157 -9.37 3.65 -0.14
CA TYR A 157 -10.41 2.89 -0.85
C TYR A 157 -10.12 1.38 -0.90
N GLY A 158 -9.84 0.80 0.29
CA GLY A 158 -9.46 -0.60 0.47
C GLY A 158 -10.59 -1.56 0.20
N LYS A 159 -10.67 -2.07 -1.03
CA LYS A 159 -11.66 -3.05 -1.47
C LYS A 159 -11.35 -4.43 -0.93
N GLY A 160 -12.35 -5.10 -0.37
CA GLY A 160 -12.24 -6.49 0.10
C GLY A 160 -11.61 -6.63 1.50
N ILE A 161 -11.58 -5.56 2.31
CA ILE A 161 -11.21 -5.65 3.73
C ILE A 161 -12.30 -6.36 4.52
N GLY A 162 -13.57 -5.97 4.31
CA GLY A 162 -14.74 -6.53 5.00
C GLY A 162 -15.48 -7.59 4.22
N SER A 163 -15.37 -7.59 2.89
CA SER A 163 -16.05 -8.56 2.03
C SER A 163 -15.11 -9.21 1.04
N THR A 164 -15.56 -10.33 0.44
CA THR A 164 -14.85 -10.97 -0.66
C THR A 164 -15.48 -10.53 -1.98
N SER A 165 -14.69 -9.89 -2.84
CA SER A 165 -15.09 -9.68 -4.24
C SER A 165 -15.03 -10.99 -5.02
N ALA A 166 -15.56 -11.01 -6.25
CA ALA A 166 -15.50 -12.20 -7.11
C ALA A 166 -14.06 -12.67 -7.38
N SER A 167 -13.11 -11.73 -7.52
CA SER A 167 -11.68 -12.00 -7.70
C SER A 167 -10.97 -12.50 -6.42
N GLN A 168 -11.62 -12.36 -5.28
CA GLN A 168 -11.05 -12.75 -3.97
C GLN A 168 -11.74 -13.99 -3.37
N ARG A 169 -12.57 -14.69 -4.13
CA ARG A 169 -13.24 -15.91 -3.65
C ARG A 169 -12.23 -16.93 -3.13
N GLY A 170 -12.48 -17.39 -1.89
CA GLY A 170 -11.61 -18.34 -1.21
C GLY A 170 -10.46 -17.72 -0.41
N ARG A 171 -10.24 -16.39 -0.49
CA ARG A 171 -9.27 -15.70 0.36
C ARG A 171 -9.92 -15.29 1.69
N PRO A 172 -9.19 -15.34 2.83
CA PRO A 172 -9.72 -14.83 4.10
C PRO A 172 -9.99 -13.32 3.99
N ARG A 173 -11.01 -12.87 4.67
CA ARG A 173 -11.28 -11.43 4.79
C ARG A 173 -10.28 -10.85 5.81
N PRO A 174 -9.52 -9.82 5.47
CA PRO A 174 -8.58 -9.21 6.42
C PRO A 174 -9.24 -8.80 7.74
N ILE A 175 -10.49 -8.34 7.72
CA ILE A 175 -11.24 -7.93 8.90
C ILE A 175 -11.44 -9.06 9.93
N ASP A 176 -11.44 -10.32 9.51
CA ASP A 176 -11.55 -11.46 10.42
C ASP A 176 -10.30 -11.63 11.28
N LEU A 177 -9.15 -11.10 10.84
CA LEU A 177 -7.89 -11.09 11.56
C LEU A 177 -7.69 -9.83 12.42
N ALA A 178 -8.64 -8.91 12.44
CA ALA A 178 -8.49 -7.63 13.13
C ALA A 178 -8.32 -7.78 14.67
N ALA A 179 -8.58 -8.95 15.25
CA ALA A 179 -8.30 -9.21 16.66
C ALA A 179 -6.80 -9.01 16.99
N ASP A 180 -5.91 -9.36 16.07
CA ASP A 180 -4.46 -9.27 16.23
C ASP A 180 -3.89 -7.88 15.91
N LEU A 181 -4.69 -6.98 15.33
CA LEU A 181 -4.28 -5.64 14.95
C LEU A 181 -3.84 -4.82 16.16
N CYS A 182 -2.61 -4.28 16.11
CA CYS A 182 -2.04 -3.37 17.11
C CYS A 182 -1.75 -1.96 16.55
N ALA A 183 -1.81 -1.79 15.23
CA ALA A 183 -1.55 -0.52 14.57
C ALA A 183 -2.74 0.44 14.71
N SER A 184 -2.45 1.75 14.77
CA SER A 184 -3.44 2.79 14.56
C SER A 184 -3.77 2.90 13.07
N LEU A 185 -5.05 2.95 12.70
CA LEU A 185 -5.48 2.94 11.30
C LEU A 185 -6.22 4.20 10.87
N LEU A 186 -5.99 4.61 9.62
CA LEU A 186 -6.87 5.50 8.87
C LEU A 186 -7.42 4.73 7.66
N LEU A 187 -8.75 4.79 7.47
CA LEU A 187 -9.43 4.19 6.35
C LEU A 187 -10.19 5.31 5.61
N PHE A 188 -9.84 5.54 4.37
CA PHE A 188 -10.44 6.57 3.52
C PHE A 188 -11.27 5.93 2.41
N TYR A 189 -12.52 6.34 2.28
CA TYR A 189 -13.45 5.85 1.26
C TYR A 189 -14.15 7.00 0.55
N GLY A 190 -14.59 6.75 -0.68
CA GLY A 190 -15.52 7.62 -1.38
C GLY A 190 -16.97 7.13 -1.20
N GLN A 191 -17.93 8.05 -1.03
CA GLN A 191 -19.34 7.69 -0.95
C GLN A 191 -19.89 7.27 -2.32
N LEU A 192 -19.31 7.80 -3.39
CA LEU A 192 -19.69 7.52 -4.79
C LEU A 192 -18.96 6.29 -5.36
N ASP A 193 -18.14 5.62 -4.56
CA ASP A 193 -17.49 4.38 -4.96
C ASP A 193 -18.52 3.27 -5.18
N THR A 194 -18.59 2.76 -6.41
CA THR A 194 -19.50 1.69 -6.81
C THR A 194 -18.91 0.29 -6.61
N THR A 195 -17.62 0.20 -6.28
CA THR A 195 -16.89 -1.07 -6.10
C THR A 195 -16.83 -1.52 -4.65
N ILE A 196 -16.93 -0.58 -3.69
CA ILE A 196 -16.95 -0.84 -2.26
C ILE A 196 -18.33 -0.45 -1.71
N SER A 197 -19.13 -1.45 -1.36
CA SER A 197 -20.48 -1.22 -0.88
C SER A 197 -20.48 -0.52 0.50
N ARG A 198 -21.55 0.22 0.79
CA ARG A 198 -21.78 0.75 2.12
C ARG A 198 -21.77 -0.35 3.18
N GLN A 199 -22.38 -1.50 2.88
CA GLN A 199 -22.42 -2.64 3.79
C GLN A 199 -21.01 -3.12 4.16
N GLU A 200 -20.08 -3.16 3.20
CA GLU A 200 -18.68 -3.53 3.49
C GLU A 200 -18.01 -2.54 4.43
N ARG A 201 -18.20 -1.23 4.21
CA ARG A 201 -17.65 -0.18 5.08
C ARG A 201 -18.23 -0.26 6.48
N ASP A 202 -19.55 -0.41 6.59
CA ASP A 202 -20.26 -0.54 7.87
C ASP A 202 -19.78 -1.79 8.64
N GLU A 203 -19.52 -2.92 7.97
CA GLU A 203 -18.98 -4.14 8.58
C GLU A 203 -17.55 -3.92 9.13
N VAL A 204 -16.69 -3.26 8.35
CA VAL A 204 -15.32 -2.93 8.79
C VAL A 204 -15.36 -2.04 10.04
N GLU A 205 -16.16 -0.98 10.04
CA GLU A 205 -16.30 -0.05 11.16
C GLU A 205 -16.84 -0.74 12.41
N GLN A 206 -17.91 -1.52 12.27
CA GLN A 206 -18.53 -2.27 13.37
C GLN A 206 -17.54 -3.28 13.98
N ARG A 207 -16.81 -4.00 13.14
CA ARG A 207 -15.86 -5.02 13.63
C ARG A 207 -14.68 -4.39 14.35
N LEU A 208 -14.08 -3.33 13.82
CA LEU A 208 -12.99 -2.62 14.48
C LEU A 208 -13.45 -1.98 15.80
N SER A 209 -14.63 -1.36 15.81
CA SER A 209 -15.24 -0.78 17.01
C SER A 209 -15.51 -1.85 18.09
N ALA A 210 -16.10 -2.98 17.71
CA ALA A 210 -16.39 -4.08 18.64
C ALA A 210 -15.12 -4.67 19.26
N LEU A 211 -13.99 -4.62 18.55
CA LEU A 211 -12.69 -5.07 19.04
C LEU A 211 -11.90 -3.97 19.77
N GLY A 212 -12.46 -2.76 19.90
CA GLY A 212 -11.80 -1.62 20.55
C GLY A 212 -10.49 -1.20 19.87
N LYS A 213 -10.41 -1.32 18.53
CA LYS A 213 -9.20 -0.96 17.79
C LYS A 213 -9.06 0.56 17.64
N ASP A 214 -7.82 1.04 17.60
CA ASP A 214 -7.52 2.45 17.32
C ASP A 214 -7.61 2.71 15.81
N PHE A 215 -8.73 3.29 15.38
CA PHE A 215 -8.95 3.61 13.99
C PHE A 215 -9.82 4.85 13.80
N ARG A 216 -9.68 5.47 12.63
CA ARG A 216 -10.64 6.46 12.11
C ARG A 216 -11.01 6.06 10.68
N MET A 217 -12.29 6.14 10.37
CA MET A 217 -12.82 5.99 9.02
C MET A 217 -13.39 7.33 8.55
N GLU A 218 -12.99 7.75 7.36
CA GLU A 218 -13.51 8.96 6.71
C GLU A 218 -14.11 8.59 5.37
N VAL A 219 -15.34 9.03 5.12
CA VAL A 219 -16.07 8.79 3.87
C VAL A 219 -16.36 10.13 3.19
N PHE A 220 -15.65 10.42 2.10
CA PHE A 220 -15.82 11.64 1.33
C PHE A 220 -17.05 11.55 0.45
N HIS A 221 -18.01 12.46 0.63
CA HIS A 221 -19.34 12.41 0.01
C HIS A 221 -19.33 12.65 -1.50
N ASP A 222 -18.32 13.35 -2.01
CA ASP A 222 -18.13 13.74 -3.43
C ASP A 222 -17.06 12.93 -4.16
N ALA A 223 -16.51 11.90 -3.51
CA ALA A 223 -15.44 11.07 -4.04
C ALA A 223 -15.91 9.66 -4.41
N GLY A 224 -15.30 9.08 -5.44
CA GLY A 224 -15.41 7.68 -5.84
C GLY A 224 -14.18 6.84 -5.47
N GLU A 225 -13.97 5.72 -6.17
CA GLU A 225 -12.68 5.01 -6.19
C GLU A 225 -11.60 5.93 -6.79
N ASP A 226 -10.36 5.71 -6.49
CA ASP A 226 -9.18 6.43 -7.05
C ASP A 226 -9.16 7.96 -6.84
N PHE A 227 -9.96 8.51 -5.91
CA PHE A 227 -10.05 9.96 -5.66
C PHE A 227 -8.70 10.62 -5.30
N PHE A 228 -7.73 9.84 -4.85
CA PHE A 228 -6.39 10.34 -4.47
C PHE A 228 -5.40 10.36 -5.63
N CYS A 229 -5.69 9.71 -6.76
CA CYS A 229 -4.80 9.64 -7.91
C CYS A 229 -4.96 10.86 -8.83
N GLU A 230 -3.95 11.74 -8.86
CA GLU A 230 -3.97 12.96 -9.69
C GLU A 230 -3.97 12.69 -11.21
N GLU A 231 -3.61 11.47 -11.62
CA GLU A 231 -3.57 11.04 -13.02
C GLU A 231 -4.90 10.47 -13.52
N ARG A 232 -5.94 10.45 -12.64
CA ARG A 232 -7.27 9.91 -12.93
C ARG A 232 -8.35 10.98 -12.89
N ASP A 233 -9.39 10.84 -13.70
CA ASP A 233 -10.57 11.75 -13.74
C ASP A 233 -11.35 11.74 -12.42
N GLU A 234 -11.24 10.66 -11.65
CA GLU A 234 -11.83 10.48 -10.33
C GLU A 234 -11.19 11.34 -9.25
N HIS A 235 -10.03 11.97 -9.52
CA HIS A 235 -9.31 12.80 -8.54
C HIS A 235 -10.19 13.87 -7.92
N ARG A 236 -10.15 14.00 -6.59
CA ARG A 236 -10.86 15.01 -5.82
C ARG A 236 -9.89 15.77 -4.92
N ILE A 237 -9.57 16.99 -5.31
CA ILE A 237 -8.54 17.83 -4.68
C ILE A 237 -8.76 17.97 -3.17
N HIS A 238 -10.01 18.25 -2.75
CA HIS A 238 -10.32 18.43 -1.33
C HIS A 238 -10.11 17.14 -0.53
N ALA A 239 -10.69 16.03 -0.99
CA ALA A 239 -10.57 14.73 -0.35
C ALA A 239 -9.10 14.27 -0.26
N SER A 240 -8.35 14.43 -1.37
CA SER A 240 -6.92 14.09 -1.44
C SER A 240 -6.09 14.89 -0.45
N ARG A 241 -6.33 16.21 -0.34
CA ARG A 241 -5.60 17.07 0.59
C ARG A 241 -5.88 16.67 2.04
N VAL A 242 -7.15 16.49 2.40
CA VAL A 242 -7.54 16.08 3.77
C VAL A 242 -6.94 14.73 4.12
N ALA A 243 -7.09 13.73 3.22
CA ALA A 243 -6.55 12.40 3.45
C ALA A 243 -5.02 12.40 3.57
N TRP A 244 -4.30 13.24 2.80
CA TRP A 244 -2.86 13.40 2.90
C TRP A 244 -2.43 13.99 4.24
N GLU A 245 -3.04 15.12 4.65
CA GLU A 245 -2.75 15.81 5.92
C GLU A 245 -2.97 14.88 7.14
N GLU A 246 -4.08 14.13 7.15
CA GLU A 246 -4.40 13.16 8.20
C GLU A 246 -3.41 11.96 8.20
N SER A 247 -3.00 11.48 7.02
CA SER A 247 -2.00 10.42 6.89
C SER A 247 -0.67 10.84 7.49
N LEU A 248 -0.19 12.06 7.17
CA LEU A 248 1.03 12.61 7.74
C LEU A 248 0.91 12.78 9.26
N ALA A 249 -0.24 13.27 9.75
CA ALA A 249 -0.48 13.44 11.18
C ALA A 249 -0.45 12.08 11.91
N LEU A 250 -1.05 11.03 11.33
CA LEU A 250 -0.98 9.68 11.89
C LEU A 250 0.47 9.18 11.97
N PHE A 251 1.21 9.24 10.87
CA PHE A 251 2.59 8.76 10.83
C PHE A 251 3.50 9.53 11.79
N ARG A 252 3.39 10.87 11.86
CA ARG A 252 4.16 11.68 12.82
C ARG A 252 3.84 11.37 14.27
N ARG A 253 2.60 10.97 14.57
CA ARG A 253 2.19 10.58 15.93
C ARG A 253 2.70 9.19 16.33
N CYS A 254 2.77 8.26 15.38
CA CYS A 254 2.98 6.85 15.68
C CYS A 254 4.42 6.37 15.44
N LEU A 255 5.16 7.02 14.55
CA LEU A 255 6.52 6.64 14.14
C LEU A 255 7.57 7.61 14.68
#